data_9e8e092db12464b71764c25d458b3873
#
_entry.id   9e8e092db12464b71764c25d458b3873
#
_cell.length_a   1.000
_cell.length_b   1.000
_cell.length_c   1.000
_cell.angle_alpha   90.00
_cell.angle_beta   90.00
_cell.angle_gamma   90.00
#
_symmetry.space_group_name_H-M   'P 1'
#
loop_
_entity.id
_entity.type
_entity.pdbx_description
1 polymer ?
#
loop_
_entity_poly.entity_id
_entity_poly.type
_entity_poly.pdbx_seq_one_letter_code
_entity_poly.pdbx_strand_id
1 'polypeptide(L)'
;AAVIGEVIAEPVYRVTEGARVVAECPGSRLVTECPQYVLEPRESDALKAARGRSAHAVAPLDEERDHAWTLERLLSSPTIASKKWVWQQYDSTVRTSTMRGPGSDAAVVKLRGTDKAIALCIDGNGRHVALSPRNGGRAAVSEAARNVACTGARPMAITNNLNFGNPTKPEVYFQLS
;
A
#
# COMPACT_ATOMS: atom_id res chain seq x y z
N ALA A 1 22.02 16.63 -15.79
CA ALA A 1 21.45 15.38 -16.31
C ALA A 1 22.36 14.89 -17.45
N ALA A 2 22.60 13.58 -17.56
CA ALA A 2 23.35 12.97 -18.63
C ALA A 2 22.42 12.09 -19.47
N VAL A 3 22.64 12.08 -20.79
CA VAL A 3 21.98 11.11 -21.68
C VAL A 3 22.69 9.79 -21.50
N ILE A 4 21.97 8.75 -21.07
CA ILE A 4 22.53 7.42 -20.80
C ILE A 4 22.10 6.38 -21.81
N GLY A 5 21.26 6.75 -22.78
CA GLY A 5 20.79 5.85 -23.83
C GLY A 5 19.74 6.50 -24.73
N GLU A 6 19.31 5.77 -25.71
CA GLU A 6 18.27 6.15 -26.66
C GLU A 6 17.31 4.98 -26.92
N VAL A 7 16.11 5.30 -27.34
CA VAL A 7 15.13 4.29 -27.76
C VAL A 7 15.37 3.96 -29.22
N ILE A 8 15.65 2.67 -29.51
CA ILE A 8 15.93 2.16 -30.85
C ILE A 8 14.73 1.39 -31.41
N ALA A 9 14.64 1.25 -32.71
CA ALA A 9 13.54 0.55 -33.38
C ALA A 9 13.62 -0.98 -33.24
N GLU A 10 14.82 -1.51 -33.00
CA GLU A 10 15.05 -2.94 -32.83
C GLU A 10 14.48 -3.41 -31.46
N PRO A 11 13.84 -4.58 -31.38
CA PRO A 11 13.26 -5.09 -30.15
C PRO A 11 14.31 -5.73 -29.23
N VAL A 12 15.42 -5.04 -29.00
CA VAL A 12 16.55 -5.50 -28.18
C VAL A 12 16.89 -4.47 -27.12
N TYR A 13 17.35 -4.97 -25.98
CA TYR A 13 18.03 -4.18 -24.97
C TYR A 13 19.54 -4.33 -25.21
N ARG A 14 20.21 -3.23 -25.53
CA ARG A 14 21.63 -3.21 -25.91
C ARG A 14 22.39 -2.27 -24.98
N VAL A 15 23.49 -2.73 -24.44
CA VAL A 15 24.42 -1.93 -23.63
C VAL A 15 25.71 -1.78 -24.44
N THR A 16 26.17 -0.54 -24.60
CA THR A 16 27.40 -0.23 -25.33
C THR A 16 28.39 0.51 -24.44
N GLU A 17 29.64 0.27 -24.69
CA GLU A 17 30.77 1.02 -24.19
C GLU A 17 31.48 1.68 -25.38
N GLY A 18 31.22 2.96 -25.61
CA GLY A 18 31.56 3.61 -26.85
C GLY A 18 30.88 2.92 -28.06
N ALA A 19 31.66 2.46 -29.04
CA ALA A 19 31.14 1.74 -30.22
C ALA A 19 31.03 0.22 -30.01
N ARG A 20 31.45 -0.29 -28.86
CA ARG A 20 31.45 -1.73 -28.57
C ARG A 20 30.17 -2.15 -27.86
N VAL A 21 29.48 -3.16 -28.38
CA VAL A 21 28.38 -3.81 -27.68
C VAL A 21 28.94 -4.71 -26.57
N VAL A 22 28.60 -4.45 -25.32
CA VAL A 22 29.06 -5.25 -24.17
C VAL A 22 27.97 -6.19 -23.64
N ALA A 23 26.69 -5.90 -23.91
CA ALA A 23 25.58 -6.81 -23.64
C ALA A 23 24.44 -6.55 -24.63
N GLU A 24 23.74 -7.61 -25.00
CA GLU A 24 22.54 -7.53 -25.81
C GLU A 24 21.63 -8.70 -25.49
N CYS A 25 20.33 -8.41 -25.35
CA CYS A 25 19.32 -9.44 -25.23
C CYS A 25 17.99 -8.98 -25.88
N PRO A 26 17.17 -9.93 -26.36
CA PRO A 26 15.84 -9.61 -26.83
C PRO A 26 15.02 -8.92 -25.71
N GLY A 27 14.33 -7.84 -26.04
CA GLY A 27 13.49 -7.11 -25.08
C GLY A 27 12.38 -7.98 -24.46
N SER A 28 11.88 -8.97 -25.20
CA SER A 28 10.91 -9.95 -24.73
C SER A 28 11.38 -10.72 -23.49
N ARG A 29 12.66 -11.03 -23.39
CA ARG A 29 13.25 -11.74 -22.24
C ARG A 29 13.18 -10.93 -20.94
N LEU A 30 13.12 -9.61 -21.04
CA LEU A 30 13.01 -8.72 -19.88
C LEU A 30 11.57 -8.48 -19.45
N VAL A 31 10.58 -8.79 -20.27
CA VAL A 31 9.18 -8.45 -20.04
C VAL A 31 8.27 -9.69 -20.08
N THR A 32 8.15 -10.33 -21.25
CA THR A 32 7.17 -11.41 -21.47
C THR A 32 7.74 -12.81 -21.31
N GLU A 33 9.03 -13.00 -21.52
CA GLU A 33 9.73 -14.28 -21.39
C GLU A 33 10.57 -14.36 -20.11
N CYS A 34 10.30 -13.46 -19.16
CA CYS A 34 10.93 -13.49 -17.85
C CYS A 34 10.57 -14.78 -17.10
N PRO A 35 11.51 -15.47 -16.46
CA PRO A 35 11.20 -16.68 -15.73
C PRO A 35 10.11 -16.46 -14.68
N GLN A 36 9.06 -17.26 -14.77
CA GLN A 36 8.00 -17.28 -13.75
C GLN A 36 8.26 -18.47 -12.82
N TYR A 37 8.49 -18.15 -11.55
CA TYR A 37 8.72 -19.16 -10.55
C TYR A 37 7.38 -19.62 -9.98
N VAL A 38 7.13 -20.93 -10.04
CA VAL A 38 6.00 -21.55 -9.34
C VAL A 38 6.51 -21.94 -7.95
N LEU A 39 6.03 -21.24 -6.94
CA LEU A 39 6.38 -21.47 -5.54
C LEU A 39 5.21 -22.20 -4.85
N GLU A 40 5.52 -23.10 -3.93
CA GLU A 40 4.50 -23.77 -3.14
C GLU A 40 4.15 -22.93 -1.89
N PRO A 41 2.89 -22.46 -1.77
CA PRO A 41 2.46 -21.73 -0.59
C PRO A 41 2.25 -22.71 0.58
N ARG A 42 2.70 -22.33 1.78
CA ARG A 42 2.46 -23.08 3.01
C ARG A 42 1.97 -22.16 4.11
N GLU A 43 0.78 -22.46 4.64
CA GLU A 43 0.29 -21.73 5.79
C GLU A 43 1.14 -22.01 7.03
N SER A 44 1.60 -20.97 7.73
CA SER A 44 2.39 -21.14 8.96
C SER A 44 1.53 -21.67 10.11
N ASP A 45 2.15 -22.43 11.02
CA ASP A 45 1.44 -22.96 12.19
C ASP A 45 0.97 -21.83 13.13
N ALA A 46 1.71 -20.74 13.19
CA ALA A 46 1.31 -19.55 13.94
C ALA A 46 0.02 -18.93 13.39
N LEU A 47 -0.14 -18.88 12.06
CA LEU A 47 -1.35 -18.37 11.42
C LEU A 47 -2.54 -19.30 11.63
N LYS A 48 -2.34 -20.62 11.52
CA LYS A 48 -3.37 -21.62 11.84
C LYS A 48 -3.84 -21.50 13.29
N ALA A 49 -2.91 -21.36 14.23
CA ALA A 49 -3.24 -21.17 15.65
C ALA A 49 -3.98 -19.85 15.90
N ALA A 50 -3.60 -18.76 15.22
CA ALA A 50 -4.27 -17.49 15.35
C ALA A 50 -5.73 -17.52 14.85
N ARG A 51 -5.98 -18.23 13.75
CA ARG A 51 -7.34 -18.41 13.21
C ARG A 51 -8.25 -19.27 14.11
N GLY A 52 -7.67 -20.18 14.87
CA GLY A 52 -8.40 -21.01 15.84
C GLY A 52 -8.85 -20.25 17.10
N ARG A 53 -8.36 -19.01 17.30
CA ARG A 53 -8.77 -18.19 18.45
C ARG A 53 -10.15 -17.61 18.20
N SER A 54 -11.08 -17.87 19.13
CA SER A 54 -12.39 -17.26 19.09
C SER A 54 -12.29 -15.78 19.52
N ALA A 55 -13.10 -14.92 18.91
CA ALA A 55 -13.28 -13.54 19.37
C ALA A 55 -13.80 -13.48 20.82
N HIS A 56 -14.48 -14.52 21.30
CA HIS A 56 -14.94 -14.66 22.67
C HIS A 56 -13.81 -15.00 23.67
N ALA A 57 -12.62 -15.34 23.18
CA ALA A 57 -11.44 -15.55 24.04
C ALA A 57 -10.71 -14.25 24.40
N VAL A 58 -11.18 -13.12 23.93
CA VAL A 58 -10.72 -11.80 24.41
C VAL A 58 -11.18 -11.65 25.85
N ALA A 59 -10.24 -11.38 26.74
CA ALA A 59 -10.57 -11.15 28.16
C ALA A 59 -11.67 -10.07 28.25
N PRO A 60 -12.67 -10.26 29.13
CA PRO A 60 -13.69 -9.24 29.35
C PRO A 60 -13.02 -7.92 29.70
N LEU A 61 -13.58 -6.82 29.19
CA LEU A 61 -13.17 -5.50 29.64
C LEU A 61 -13.44 -5.41 31.13
N ASP A 62 -12.48 -4.89 31.87
CA ASP A 62 -12.61 -4.60 33.28
C ASP A 62 -13.73 -3.53 33.44
N GLU A 63 -14.90 -3.95 33.92
CA GLU A 63 -16.06 -3.08 34.01
C GLU A 63 -15.89 -1.95 35.07
N GLU A 64 -14.90 -2.11 35.95
CA GLU A 64 -14.58 -1.10 36.97
C GLU A 64 -13.69 0.03 36.45
N ARG A 65 -13.22 -0.04 35.19
CA ARG A 65 -12.35 1.00 34.64
C ARG A 65 -13.16 2.26 34.30
N ASP A 66 -12.64 3.38 34.78
CA ASP A 66 -13.12 4.70 34.39
C ASP A 66 -13.03 4.90 32.86
N HIS A 67 -14.16 5.21 32.24
CA HIS A 67 -14.24 5.46 30.81
C HIS A 67 -13.41 6.68 30.38
N ALA A 68 -13.30 7.71 31.24
CA ALA A 68 -12.48 8.88 30.96
C ALA A 68 -10.99 8.50 30.87
N TRP A 69 -10.51 7.70 31.82
CA TRP A 69 -9.15 7.15 31.78
C TRP A 69 -8.91 6.31 30.52
N THR A 70 -9.86 5.47 30.16
CA THR A 70 -9.76 4.62 28.95
C THR A 70 -9.67 5.48 27.70
N LEU A 71 -10.52 6.50 27.59
CA LEU A 71 -10.51 7.45 26.46
C LEU A 71 -9.20 8.21 26.38
N GLU A 72 -8.69 8.73 27.48
CA GLU A 72 -7.41 9.42 27.54
C GLU A 72 -6.25 8.52 27.07
N ARG A 73 -6.24 7.27 27.53
CA ARG A 73 -5.22 6.27 27.11
C ARG A 73 -5.30 5.94 25.63
N LEU A 74 -6.50 5.84 25.07
CA LEU A 74 -6.69 5.64 23.63
C LEU A 74 -6.21 6.84 22.84
N LEU A 75 -6.62 8.04 23.20
CA LEU A 75 -6.25 9.28 22.51
C LEU A 75 -4.75 9.59 22.61
N SER A 76 -4.09 9.17 23.67
CA SER A 76 -2.64 9.32 23.85
C SER A 76 -1.82 8.20 23.18
N SER A 77 -2.47 7.12 22.72
CA SER A 77 -1.78 6.03 22.03
C SER A 77 -1.16 6.50 20.70
N PRO A 78 0.12 6.22 20.43
CA PRO A 78 0.76 6.62 19.17
C PRO A 78 0.03 6.15 17.91
N THR A 79 -0.75 5.07 17.98
CA THR A 79 -1.54 4.54 16.87
C THR A 79 -2.79 5.38 16.58
N ILE A 80 -3.41 5.97 17.62
CA ILE A 80 -4.70 6.68 17.55
C ILE A 80 -4.50 8.20 17.64
N ALA A 81 -3.49 8.65 18.38
CA ALA A 81 -3.18 10.06 18.58
C ALA A 81 -3.10 10.84 17.26
N SER A 82 -3.43 12.14 17.31
CA SER A 82 -3.34 13.01 16.15
C SER A 82 -1.95 12.97 15.50
N LYS A 83 -1.91 12.84 14.19
CA LYS A 83 -0.67 12.90 13.38
C LYS A 83 -0.37 14.33 12.88
N LYS A 84 -1.06 15.33 13.44
CA LYS A 84 -0.91 16.74 13.02
C LYS A 84 0.56 17.20 13.05
N TRP A 85 1.28 16.83 14.10
CA TRP A 85 2.71 17.13 14.23
C TRP A 85 3.53 16.57 13.04
N VAL A 86 3.20 15.35 12.56
CA VAL A 86 3.93 14.74 11.45
C VAL A 86 3.67 15.50 10.15
N TRP A 87 2.40 15.66 9.76
CA TRP A 87 2.09 16.23 8.44
C TRP A 87 2.28 17.73 8.36
N GLN A 88 2.29 18.47 9.48
CA GLN A 88 2.62 19.90 9.49
C GLN A 88 4.08 20.21 9.11
N GLN A 89 4.98 19.23 9.15
CA GLN A 89 6.37 19.39 8.74
C GLN A 89 6.54 19.44 7.21
N TYR A 90 5.51 19.10 6.47
CA TYR A 90 5.55 19.00 5.01
C TYR A 90 4.56 19.97 4.38
N ASP A 91 4.94 20.50 3.20
CA ASP A 91 4.03 21.33 2.42
C ASP A 91 2.99 20.45 1.72
N SER A 92 1.73 20.59 2.11
CA SER A 92 0.58 19.92 1.52
C SER A 92 -0.11 20.76 0.45
N THR A 93 0.39 21.96 0.15
CA THR A 93 -0.26 22.94 -0.73
C THR A 93 0.58 23.29 -1.96
N VAL A 94 1.62 22.51 -2.25
CA VAL A 94 2.51 22.71 -3.40
C VAL A 94 1.71 23.00 -4.67
N ARG A 95 2.09 24.08 -5.36
CA ARG A 95 1.41 24.59 -6.56
C ARG A 95 -0.05 25.00 -6.35
N THR A 96 -0.53 25.13 -5.12
CA THR A 96 -1.91 25.57 -4.82
C THR A 96 -3.02 24.75 -5.49
N SER A 97 -2.77 23.48 -5.74
CA SER A 97 -3.76 22.59 -6.38
C SER A 97 -4.51 21.71 -5.37
N THR A 98 -4.13 21.73 -4.09
CA THR A 98 -4.79 20.97 -3.03
C THR A 98 -6.14 21.60 -2.68
N MET A 99 -7.21 20.86 -2.89
CA MET A 99 -8.57 21.26 -2.53
C MET A 99 -8.96 20.72 -1.15
N ARG A 100 -8.51 19.51 -0.82
CA ARG A 100 -8.63 18.91 0.52
C ARG A 100 -7.29 18.31 0.90
N GLY A 101 -6.75 18.73 2.02
CA GLY A 101 -5.47 18.30 2.56
C GLY A 101 -5.60 17.36 3.75
N PRO A 102 -4.54 17.25 4.56
CA PRO A 102 -4.50 16.41 5.77
C PRO A 102 -5.67 16.69 6.71
N GLY A 103 -6.24 15.62 7.28
CA GLY A 103 -7.44 15.67 8.14
C GLY A 103 -8.74 15.35 7.40
N SER A 104 -8.68 15.14 6.08
CA SER A 104 -9.78 14.58 5.29
C SER A 104 -9.57 13.08 5.06
N ASP A 105 -10.63 12.35 4.69
CA ASP A 105 -10.58 10.91 4.38
C ASP A 105 -9.69 10.62 3.17
N ALA A 106 -9.67 11.52 2.20
CA ALA A 106 -8.74 11.46 1.07
C ALA A 106 -8.23 12.85 0.70
N ALA A 107 -7.05 12.91 0.12
CA ALA A 107 -6.53 14.12 -0.49
C ALA A 107 -7.26 14.38 -1.80
N VAL A 108 -7.67 15.65 -2.05
CA VAL A 108 -8.28 16.05 -3.32
C VAL A 108 -7.43 17.12 -3.97
N VAL A 109 -6.99 16.85 -5.19
CA VAL A 109 -6.07 17.70 -5.94
C VAL A 109 -6.71 18.11 -7.25
N LYS A 110 -6.76 19.42 -7.52
CA LYS A 110 -7.28 19.98 -8.76
C LYS A 110 -6.34 19.72 -9.94
N LEU A 111 -6.88 19.28 -11.05
CA LEU A 111 -6.15 19.20 -12.31
C LEU A 111 -6.15 20.58 -12.98
N ARG A 112 -4.98 21.20 -13.06
CA ARG A 112 -4.85 22.53 -13.64
C ARG A 112 -5.30 22.57 -15.10
N GLY A 113 -5.96 23.66 -15.48
CA GLY A 113 -6.50 23.84 -16.82
C GLY A 113 -7.78 23.06 -17.08
N THR A 114 -8.38 22.44 -16.05
CA THR A 114 -9.63 21.69 -16.16
C THR A 114 -10.55 21.96 -14.98
N ASP A 115 -11.82 21.55 -15.09
CA ASP A 115 -12.79 21.53 -13.98
C ASP A 115 -12.78 20.22 -13.19
N LYS A 116 -11.74 19.40 -13.38
CA LYS A 116 -11.61 18.07 -12.77
C LYS A 116 -10.67 18.09 -11.58
N ALA A 117 -10.89 17.16 -10.66
CA ALA A 117 -10.00 16.87 -9.55
C ALA A 117 -9.79 15.36 -9.41
N ILE A 118 -8.72 14.96 -8.77
CA ILE A 118 -8.42 13.57 -8.42
C ILE A 118 -8.44 13.47 -6.90
N ALA A 119 -9.14 12.47 -6.37
CA ALA A 119 -9.06 12.06 -4.98
C ALA A 119 -8.15 10.85 -4.83
N LEU A 120 -7.29 10.88 -3.82
CA LEU A 120 -6.28 9.86 -3.56
C LEU A 120 -6.22 9.57 -2.06
N CYS A 121 -6.19 8.30 -1.69
CA CYS A 121 -5.88 7.87 -0.33
C CYS A 121 -4.91 6.68 -0.35
N ILE A 122 -4.30 6.42 0.79
CA ILE A 122 -3.43 5.27 1.03
C ILE A 122 -3.97 4.59 2.28
N ASP A 123 -4.36 3.33 2.14
CA ASP A 123 -4.96 2.55 3.20
C ASP A 123 -4.35 1.16 3.29
N GLY A 124 -4.43 0.57 4.46
CA GLY A 124 -4.02 -0.79 4.70
C GLY A 124 -3.71 -1.06 6.17
N ASN A 125 -4.07 -2.25 6.64
CA ASN A 125 -3.77 -2.71 7.97
C ASN A 125 -2.99 -4.01 7.93
N GLY A 126 -1.67 -3.92 8.13
CA GLY A 126 -0.77 -5.06 8.08
C GLY A 126 -1.10 -6.15 9.10
N ARG A 127 -1.73 -5.82 10.24
CA ARG A 127 -2.15 -6.81 11.24
C ARG A 127 -3.34 -7.64 10.74
N HIS A 128 -4.30 -6.99 10.10
CA HIS A 128 -5.43 -7.70 9.47
C HIS A 128 -4.95 -8.59 8.33
N VAL A 129 -4.04 -8.10 7.50
CA VAL A 129 -3.43 -8.88 6.41
C VAL A 129 -2.64 -10.07 6.97
N ALA A 130 -1.84 -9.89 8.03
CA ALA A 130 -1.09 -10.97 8.65
C ALA A 130 -2.00 -12.07 9.22
N LEU A 131 -3.16 -11.72 9.79
CA LEU A 131 -4.13 -12.68 10.33
C LEU A 131 -4.94 -13.39 9.24
N SER A 132 -5.31 -12.68 8.20
CA SER A 132 -6.09 -13.21 7.09
C SER A 132 -5.76 -12.41 5.82
N PRO A 133 -4.77 -12.83 5.03
CA PRO A 133 -4.28 -12.06 3.89
C PRO A 133 -5.39 -11.66 2.92
N ARG A 134 -6.22 -12.61 2.52
CA ARG A 134 -7.36 -12.36 1.63
C ARG A 134 -8.38 -11.36 2.19
N ASN A 135 -8.78 -11.54 3.44
CA ASN A 135 -9.77 -10.65 4.05
C ASN A 135 -9.16 -9.29 4.41
N GLY A 136 -7.90 -9.27 4.86
CA GLY A 136 -7.16 -8.04 5.12
C GLY A 136 -6.97 -7.21 3.85
N GLY A 137 -6.63 -7.84 2.73
CA GLY A 137 -6.54 -7.19 1.43
C GLY A 137 -7.88 -6.62 0.96
N ARG A 138 -8.96 -7.41 1.06
CA ARG A 138 -10.34 -6.94 0.74
C ARG A 138 -10.76 -5.77 1.63
N ALA A 139 -10.43 -5.81 2.92
CA ALA A 139 -10.71 -4.73 3.84
C ALA A 139 -9.96 -3.44 3.44
N ALA A 140 -8.67 -3.53 3.12
CA ALA A 140 -7.86 -2.39 2.68
C ALA A 140 -8.43 -1.74 1.41
N VAL A 141 -8.78 -2.53 0.40
CA VAL A 141 -9.42 -2.03 -0.84
C VAL A 141 -10.76 -1.34 -0.55
N SER A 142 -11.58 -1.95 0.32
CA SER A 142 -12.89 -1.38 0.68
C SER A 142 -12.75 -0.10 1.49
N GLU A 143 -11.76 -0.02 2.37
CA GLU A 143 -11.44 1.18 3.16
C GLU A 143 -11.02 2.33 2.24
N ALA A 144 -10.05 2.09 1.37
CA ALA A 144 -9.59 3.06 0.37
C ALA A 144 -10.73 3.57 -0.52
N ALA A 145 -11.57 2.68 -1.02
CA ALA A 145 -12.72 3.06 -1.85
C ALA A 145 -13.73 3.94 -1.08
N ARG A 146 -14.02 3.60 0.18
CA ARG A 146 -14.90 4.43 1.03
C ARG A 146 -14.30 5.80 1.31
N ASN A 147 -13.01 5.87 1.63
CA ASN A 147 -12.32 7.13 1.91
C ASN A 147 -12.36 8.06 0.71
N VAL A 148 -12.12 7.55 -0.49
CA VAL A 148 -12.29 8.32 -1.73
C VAL A 148 -13.75 8.76 -1.91
N ALA A 149 -14.72 7.88 -1.68
CA ALA A 149 -16.15 8.20 -1.84
C ALA A 149 -16.62 9.26 -0.84
N CYS A 150 -16.10 9.28 0.40
CA CYS A 150 -16.41 10.29 1.41
C CYS A 150 -16.04 11.72 0.99
N THR A 151 -15.11 11.88 0.04
CA THR A 151 -14.79 13.19 -0.52
C THR A 151 -15.72 13.61 -1.68
N GLY A 152 -16.67 12.79 -2.05
CA GLY A 152 -17.57 12.97 -3.20
C GLY A 152 -17.00 12.44 -4.52
N ALA A 153 -15.83 11.83 -4.51
CA ALA A 153 -15.22 11.27 -5.71
C ALA A 153 -15.64 9.80 -5.93
N ARG A 154 -15.61 9.38 -7.20
CA ARG A 154 -15.85 7.99 -7.58
C ARG A 154 -14.54 7.20 -7.57
N PRO A 155 -14.42 6.10 -6.80
CA PRO A 155 -13.29 5.18 -6.89
C PRO A 155 -13.20 4.59 -8.29
N MET A 156 -12.04 4.71 -8.95
CA MET A 156 -11.89 4.31 -10.35
C MET A 156 -10.74 3.35 -10.58
N ALA A 157 -9.68 3.45 -9.80
CA ALA A 157 -8.47 2.65 -9.97
C ALA A 157 -7.75 2.46 -8.64
N ILE A 158 -6.88 1.47 -8.60
CA ILE A 158 -6.01 1.16 -7.47
C ILE A 158 -4.59 1.03 -8.00
N THR A 159 -3.65 1.59 -7.29
CA THR A 159 -2.23 1.26 -7.42
C THR A 159 -1.86 0.32 -6.29
N ASN A 160 -1.17 -0.75 -6.65
CA ASN A 160 -0.76 -1.77 -5.72
C ASN A 160 0.62 -1.42 -5.14
N ASN A 161 0.72 -1.37 -3.81
CA ASN A 161 1.98 -1.18 -3.09
C ASN A 161 2.13 -2.29 -2.04
N LEU A 162 2.29 -3.53 -2.51
CA LEU A 162 2.46 -4.69 -1.64
C LEU A 162 3.87 -4.73 -1.06
N ASN A 163 3.96 -4.77 0.26
CA ASN A 163 5.19 -4.89 1.02
C ASN A 163 5.12 -6.14 1.89
N PHE A 164 5.59 -7.24 1.34
CA PHE A 164 5.70 -8.52 2.02
C PHE A 164 7.18 -8.87 2.27
N GLY A 165 7.41 -9.86 3.11
CA GLY A 165 8.74 -10.44 3.28
C GLY A 165 9.20 -11.18 2.03
N ASN A 166 10.33 -11.89 2.13
CA ASN A 166 10.90 -12.63 1.00
C ASN A 166 9.95 -13.73 0.50
N PRO A 167 9.41 -13.64 -0.74
CA PRO A 167 8.45 -14.60 -1.28
C PRO A 167 9.03 -15.98 -1.55
N THR A 168 10.36 -16.17 -1.49
CA THR A 168 10.97 -17.51 -1.58
C THR A 168 10.70 -18.35 -0.34
N LYS A 169 10.23 -17.75 0.77
CA LYS A 169 9.78 -18.47 1.96
C LYS A 169 8.34 -18.90 1.76
N PRO A 170 8.00 -20.19 1.86
CA PRO A 170 6.65 -20.71 1.60
C PRO A 170 5.55 -20.03 2.41
N GLU A 171 5.82 -19.67 3.67
CA GLU A 171 4.86 -19.00 4.53
C GLU A 171 4.59 -17.54 4.12
N VAL A 172 5.60 -16.86 3.59
CA VAL A 172 5.45 -15.50 3.06
C VAL A 172 4.72 -15.55 1.73
N TYR A 173 5.06 -16.51 0.87
CA TYR A 173 4.38 -16.73 -0.39
C TYR A 173 2.89 -17.05 -0.20
N PHE A 174 2.55 -17.83 0.83
CA PHE A 174 1.16 -18.11 1.20
C PHE A 174 0.35 -16.82 1.51
N GLN A 175 1.01 -15.81 2.09
CA GLN A 175 0.33 -14.54 2.38
C GLN A 175 0.16 -13.66 1.13
N LEU A 176 1.00 -13.88 0.12
CA LEU A 176 1.00 -13.11 -1.12
C LEU A 176 0.07 -13.70 -2.18
N SER A 177 -0.12 -15.03 -2.18
CA SER A 177 -0.96 -15.78 -3.12
C SER A 177 -2.43 -15.81 -2.70
#